data_35ee9eb06addcd4ed1075c4badd94e68
#
_entry.id   35ee9eb06addcd4ed1075c4badd94e68
#
_cell.length_a   1.000
_cell.length_b   1.000
_cell.length_c   1.000
_cell.angle_alpha   90.00
_cell.angle_beta   90.00
_cell.angle_gamma   90.00
#
_symmetry.space_group_name_H-M   'P 1'
#
loop_
_entity.id
_entity.type
_entity.pdbx_description
1 polymer ?
#
loop_
_entity_poly.entity_id
_entity_poly.type
_entity_poly.pdbx_seq_one_letter_code
_entity_poly.pdbx_strand_id
1 'polypeptide(L)'
;MEEKKEIRKKIFKARKEHTDAWIRENSLRITEALTQLPEYRNAERIMAYADYNHEVITRYIIEQAWKDGKEVAVPKVFGKDMVFYRLTDFSQLESGYFGIPEPKEDGETVSWEEAMMVMPGVAFDVNCNRVGYGGGFYDRFLEKHPEVCRVAVGFSFQILPEVPTEPTDIRPQVILTEENIYRDTQ
;
A
#
# COMPACT_ATOMS: atom_id res chain seq x y z
N MET A 1 12.70 -16.95 -6.52
CA MET A 1 11.72 -17.29 -5.44
C MET A 1 12.37 -17.40 -4.07
N GLU A 2 13.45 -18.13 -3.95
CA GLU A 2 14.22 -18.22 -2.69
C GLU A 2 14.72 -16.85 -2.24
N GLU A 3 15.26 -16.09 -3.15
CA GLU A 3 15.75 -14.73 -2.90
C GLU A 3 14.65 -13.79 -2.34
N LYS A 4 13.44 -13.79 -2.91
CA LYS A 4 12.30 -13.00 -2.38
C LYS A 4 11.93 -13.44 -0.96
N LYS A 5 12.01 -14.73 -0.67
CA LYS A 5 11.74 -15.28 0.66
C LYS A 5 12.74 -14.79 1.70
N GLU A 6 14.02 -14.75 1.36
CA GLU A 6 15.07 -14.25 2.24
C GLU A 6 14.92 -12.74 2.49
N ILE A 7 14.57 -11.97 1.43
CA ILE A 7 14.28 -10.54 1.56
C ILE A 7 13.13 -10.31 2.54
N ARG A 8 12.04 -11.08 2.42
CA ARG A 8 10.89 -10.97 3.33
C ARG A 8 11.29 -11.21 4.78
N LYS A 9 12.09 -12.24 5.06
CA LYS A 9 12.59 -12.52 6.40
C LYS A 9 13.39 -11.36 6.97
N LYS A 10 14.30 -10.81 6.17
CA LYS A 10 15.15 -9.68 6.54
C LYS A 10 14.32 -8.46 6.91
N ILE A 11 13.35 -8.11 6.09
CA ILE A 11 12.50 -6.93 6.32
C ILE A 11 11.57 -7.15 7.51
N PHE A 12 10.96 -8.31 7.67
CA PHE A 12 10.12 -8.62 8.82
C PHE A 12 10.89 -8.53 10.14
N LYS A 13 12.15 -8.95 10.13
CA LYS A 13 13.04 -8.78 11.29
C LYS A 13 13.30 -7.29 11.56
N ALA A 14 13.61 -6.52 10.52
CA ALA A 14 13.84 -5.08 10.65
C ALA A 14 12.61 -4.33 11.18
N ARG A 15 11.41 -4.72 10.77
CA ARG A 15 10.14 -4.15 11.29
C ARG A 15 10.03 -4.30 12.81
N LYS A 16 10.43 -5.45 13.35
CA LYS A 16 10.37 -5.73 14.79
C LYS A 16 11.37 -4.92 15.60
N GLU A 17 12.43 -4.44 14.98
CA GLU A 17 13.46 -3.65 15.63
C GLU A 17 13.03 -2.19 15.86
N HIS A 18 11.98 -1.75 15.19
CA HIS A 18 11.44 -0.39 15.33
C HIS A 18 10.34 -0.34 16.38
N THR A 19 10.32 0.74 17.17
CA THR A 19 9.28 0.96 18.18
C THR A 19 7.97 1.40 17.55
N ASP A 20 6.85 1.19 18.26
CA ASP A 20 5.55 1.70 17.84
C ASP A 20 5.57 3.23 17.65
N ALA A 21 6.29 3.95 18.53
CA ALA A 21 6.45 5.39 18.44
C ALA A 21 7.17 5.80 17.14
N TRP A 22 8.23 5.09 16.76
CA TRP A 22 8.94 5.34 15.52
C TRP A 22 8.04 5.12 14.30
N ILE A 23 7.29 4.01 14.30
CA ILE A 23 6.33 3.69 13.22
C ILE A 23 5.27 4.79 13.08
N ARG A 24 4.68 5.24 14.19
CA ARG A 24 3.69 6.32 14.18
C ARG A 24 4.26 7.64 13.65
N GLU A 25 5.39 8.07 14.19
CA GLU A 25 6.03 9.33 13.79
C GLU A 25 6.36 9.34 12.30
N ASN A 26 6.98 8.27 11.79
CA ASN A 26 7.40 8.20 10.40
C ASN A 26 6.22 7.94 9.44
N SER A 27 5.18 7.25 9.89
CA SER A 27 3.93 7.15 9.14
C SER A 27 3.25 8.51 8.96
N LEU A 28 3.30 9.38 9.97
CA LEU A 28 2.79 10.74 9.87
C LEU A 28 3.61 11.58 8.88
N ARG A 29 4.92 11.45 8.88
CA ARG A 29 5.80 12.11 7.90
C ARG A 29 5.48 11.67 6.46
N ILE A 30 5.28 10.37 6.26
CA ILE A 30 4.90 9.82 4.95
C ILE A 30 3.53 10.36 4.53
N THR A 31 2.56 10.39 5.43
CA THR A 31 1.23 10.92 5.16
C THR A 31 1.30 12.39 4.73
N GLU A 32 2.04 13.21 5.45
CA GLU A 32 2.23 14.62 5.11
C GLU A 32 2.85 14.79 3.72
N ALA A 33 3.90 14.03 3.42
CA ALA A 33 4.56 14.07 2.11
C ALA A 33 3.63 13.57 0.99
N LEU A 34 2.85 12.53 1.24
CA LEU A 34 1.89 11.99 0.27
C LEU A 34 0.87 13.04 -0.16
N THR A 35 0.35 13.82 0.78
CA THR A 35 -0.65 14.86 0.48
C THR A 35 -0.09 16.00 -0.39
N GLN A 36 1.22 16.12 -0.51
CA GLN A 36 1.87 17.10 -1.38
C GLN A 36 2.11 16.59 -2.80
N LEU A 37 1.99 15.30 -3.04
CA LEU A 37 2.17 14.73 -4.38
C LEU A 37 1.03 15.13 -5.31
N PRO A 38 1.33 15.44 -6.59
CA PRO A 38 0.28 15.72 -7.58
C PRO A 38 -0.65 14.53 -7.79
N GLU A 39 -0.15 13.30 -7.67
CA GLU A 39 -0.94 12.07 -7.78
C GLU A 39 -2.05 12.03 -6.72
N TYR A 40 -1.76 12.46 -5.50
CA TYR A 40 -2.75 12.56 -4.43
C TYR A 40 -3.69 13.75 -4.64
N ARG A 41 -3.14 14.92 -4.93
CA ARG A 41 -3.93 16.16 -5.09
C ARG A 41 -4.97 16.06 -6.21
N ASN A 42 -4.60 15.39 -7.31
CA ASN A 42 -5.47 15.25 -8.47
C ASN A 42 -6.47 14.10 -8.34
N ALA A 43 -6.29 13.19 -7.39
CA ALA A 43 -7.19 12.07 -7.19
C ALA A 43 -8.41 12.46 -6.35
N GLU A 44 -9.59 12.09 -6.79
CA GLU A 44 -10.83 12.23 -6.00
C GLU A 44 -11.09 10.97 -5.18
N ARG A 45 -10.45 9.85 -5.53
CA ARG A 45 -10.67 8.53 -4.96
C ARG A 45 -9.35 7.89 -4.58
N ILE A 46 -9.29 7.38 -3.36
CA ILE A 46 -8.10 6.74 -2.80
C ILE A 46 -8.41 5.29 -2.47
N MET A 47 -7.63 4.37 -3.04
CA MET A 47 -7.65 2.96 -2.67
C MET A 47 -6.46 2.73 -1.74
N ALA A 48 -6.71 2.26 -0.52
CA ALA A 48 -5.65 2.07 0.47
C ALA A 48 -5.76 0.70 1.12
N TYR A 49 -4.61 0.08 1.42
CA TYR A 49 -4.59 -1.12 2.24
C TYR A 49 -4.88 -0.78 3.70
N ALA A 50 -5.40 -1.72 4.47
CA ALA A 50 -5.48 -1.60 5.92
C ALA A 50 -4.16 -2.08 6.51
N ASP A 51 -3.46 -1.22 7.23
CA ASP A 51 -2.13 -1.54 7.74
C ASP A 51 -2.16 -2.62 8.83
N TYR A 52 -1.10 -3.38 8.88
CA TYR A 52 -0.91 -4.47 9.82
C TYR A 52 0.59 -4.68 10.08
N ASN A 53 0.93 -5.08 11.28
CA ASN A 53 2.27 -5.57 11.64
C ASN A 53 3.42 -4.64 11.26
N HIS A 54 3.40 -3.41 11.76
CA HIS A 54 4.44 -2.39 11.54
C HIS A 54 4.64 -1.95 10.08
N GLU A 55 3.61 -2.10 9.25
CA GLU A 55 3.55 -1.39 7.98
C GLU A 55 3.39 0.11 8.22
N VAL A 56 3.62 0.92 7.18
CA VAL A 56 3.22 2.34 7.21
C VAL A 56 1.73 2.40 7.56
N ILE A 57 1.41 3.18 8.57
CA ILE A 57 0.03 3.30 9.07
C ILE A 57 -0.81 4.08 8.06
N THR A 58 -1.68 3.38 7.36
CA THR A 58 -2.56 3.98 6.36
C THR A 58 -3.78 4.66 6.96
N ARG A 59 -4.09 4.39 8.23
CA ARG A 59 -5.17 5.08 8.94
C ARG A 59 -5.03 6.60 8.84
N TYR A 60 -3.84 7.14 9.00
CA TYR A 60 -3.58 8.58 8.88
C TYR A 60 -3.85 9.10 7.47
N ILE A 61 -3.49 8.32 6.45
CA ILE A 61 -3.74 8.64 5.04
C ILE A 61 -5.26 8.66 4.76
N ILE A 62 -5.96 7.65 5.25
CA ILE A 62 -7.42 7.52 5.09
C ILE A 62 -8.15 8.69 5.76
N GLU A 63 -7.79 9.01 7.00
CA GLU A 63 -8.38 10.14 7.73
C GLU A 63 -8.14 11.46 7.01
N GLN A 64 -6.93 11.66 6.49
CA GLN A 64 -6.60 12.87 5.74
C GLN A 64 -7.36 12.94 4.41
N ALA A 65 -7.49 11.83 3.71
CA ALA A 65 -8.28 11.76 2.47
C ALA A 65 -9.74 12.15 2.71
N TRP A 66 -10.35 11.67 3.78
CA TRP A 66 -11.71 12.07 4.15
C TRP A 66 -11.81 13.57 4.44
N LYS A 67 -10.85 14.13 5.18
CA LYS A 67 -10.80 15.58 5.45
C LYS A 67 -10.67 16.40 4.17
N ASP A 68 -9.97 15.88 3.19
CA ASP A 68 -9.78 16.52 1.89
C ASP A 68 -10.96 16.29 0.93
N GLY A 69 -12.04 15.67 1.41
CA GLY A 69 -13.24 15.43 0.62
C GLY A 69 -13.14 14.29 -0.40
N LYS A 70 -12.16 13.40 -0.23
CA LYS A 70 -11.94 12.28 -1.14
C LYS A 70 -12.72 11.04 -0.68
N GLU A 71 -13.12 10.20 -1.66
CA GLU A 71 -13.68 8.89 -1.37
C GLU A 71 -12.54 7.90 -1.10
N VAL A 72 -12.78 6.96 -0.20
CA VAL A 72 -11.79 5.94 0.18
C VAL A 72 -12.37 4.55 0.02
N ALA A 73 -11.57 3.61 -0.46
CA ALA A 73 -11.90 2.18 -0.50
C ALA A 73 -10.71 1.36 0.01
N VAL A 74 -11.01 0.23 0.63
CA VAL A 74 -10.03 -0.71 1.17
C VAL A 74 -10.32 -2.13 0.68
N PRO A 75 -9.30 -3.00 0.58
CA PRO A 75 -9.46 -4.30 -0.04
C PRO A 75 -9.96 -5.38 0.92
N LYS A 76 -10.68 -6.33 0.36
CA LYS A 76 -11.03 -7.61 0.96
C LYS A 76 -10.60 -8.72 0.01
N VAL A 77 -9.97 -9.76 0.55
CA VAL A 77 -9.50 -10.92 -0.22
C VAL A 77 -10.57 -12.00 -0.27
N PHE A 78 -10.87 -12.50 -1.47
CA PHE A 78 -11.74 -13.64 -1.73
C PHE A 78 -10.98 -14.68 -2.55
N GLY A 79 -10.48 -15.73 -1.92
CA GLY A 79 -9.67 -16.74 -2.62
C GLY A 79 -8.40 -16.12 -3.22
N LYS A 80 -8.35 -16.02 -4.54
CA LYS A 80 -7.24 -15.39 -5.28
C LYS A 80 -7.54 -13.96 -5.71
N ASP A 81 -8.78 -13.51 -5.51
CA ASP A 81 -9.23 -12.19 -5.96
C ASP A 81 -9.22 -11.18 -4.81
N MET A 82 -9.17 -9.92 -5.18
CA MET A 82 -9.22 -8.81 -4.26
C MET A 82 -10.28 -7.82 -4.74
N VAL A 83 -11.19 -7.46 -3.84
CA VAL A 83 -12.29 -6.54 -4.11
C VAL A 83 -12.18 -5.36 -3.16
N PHE A 84 -12.33 -4.15 -3.68
CA PHE A 84 -12.31 -2.94 -2.87
C PHE A 84 -13.71 -2.54 -2.43
N TYR A 85 -13.82 -2.13 -1.17
CA TYR A 85 -15.06 -1.69 -0.53
C TYR A 85 -14.94 -0.24 -0.13
N ARG A 86 -15.99 0.55 -0.37
CA ARG A 86 -16.07 1.93 0.12
C ARG A 86 -15.93 1.95 1.65
N LEU A 87 -15.08 2.83 2.15
CA LEU A 87 -14.84 3.01 3.58
C LEU A 87 -15.19 4.43 3.99
N THR A 88 -16.17 4.58 4.87
CA THR A 88 -16.60 5.86 5.42
C THR A 88 -16.35 5.95 6.92
N ASP A 89 -16.12 4.82 7.58
CA ASP A 89 -15.85 4.72 9.00
C ASP A 89 -15.05 3.43 9.30
N PHE A 90 -14.13 3.49 10.23
CA PHE A 90 -13.30 2.34 10.58
C PHE A 90 -14.08 1.19 11.26
N SER A 91 -15.26 1.47 11.79
CA SER A 91 -16.15 0.43 12.33
C SER A 91 -16.63 -0.56 11.27
N GLN A 92 -16.48 -0.23 9.99
CA GLN A 92 -16.80 -1.12 8.87
C GLN A 92 -15.76 -2.23 8.66
N LEU A 93 -14.64 -2.17 9.38
CA LEU A 93 -13.57 -3.17 9.32
C LEU A 93 -13.75 -4.24 10.40
N GLU A 94 -13.34 -5.46 10.07
CA GLU A 94 -13.23 -6.58 10.99
C GLU A 94 -11.91 -7.33 10.76
N SER A 95 -11.52 -8.19 11.69
CA SER A 95 -10.33 -9.03 11.50
C SER A 95 -10.60 -10.06 10.40
N GLY A 96 -9.75 -10.07 9.38
CA GLY A 96 -9.91 -10.92 8.22
C GLY A 96 -8.76 -11.89 8.00
N TYR A 97 -8.40 -12.08 6.75
CA TYR A 97 -7.34 -12.97 6.29
C TYR A 97 -6.02 -12.67 7.00
N PHE A 98 -5.45 -13.65 7.69
CA PHE A 98 -4.25 -13.52 8.53
C PHE A 98 -4.33 -12.44 9.62
N GLY A 99 -5.54 -12.11 10.09
CA GLY A 99 -5.73 -11.08 11.10
C GLY A 99 -5.64 -9.64 10.57
N ILE A 100 -5.45 -9.45 9.27
CA ILE A 100 -5.41 -8.13 8.64
C ILE A 100 -6.82 -7.55 8.65
N PRO A 101 -7.01 -6.27 9.09
CA PRO A 101 -8.33 -5.65 9.01
C PRO A 101 -8.85 -5.62 7.58
N GLU A 102 -10.12 -5.96 7.42
CA GLU A 102 -10.77 -5.95 6.11
C GLU A 102 -12.23 -5.51 6.23
N PRO A 103 -12.84 -5.02 5.14
CA PRO A 103 -14.26 -4.67 5.14
C PRO A 103 -15.15 -5.88 5.43
N LYS A 104 -16.29 -5.63 6.07
CA LYS A 104 -17.35 -6.63 6.23
C LYS A 104 -17.98 -6.92 4.88
N GLU A 105 -18.44 -8.16 4.66
CA GLU A 105 -19.02 -8.59 3.38
C GLU A 105 -20.27 -7.82 2.97
N ASP A 106 -21.03 -7.29 3.93
CA ASP A 106 -22.25 -6.52 3.68
C ASP A 106 -22.01 -5.08 3.23
N GLY A 107 -20.73 -4.68 3.12
CA GLY A 107 -20.35 -3.35 2.66
C GLY A 107 -20.58 -3.12 1.16
N GLU A 108 -20.37 -1.89 0.74
CA GLU A 108 -20.50 -1.48 -0.66
C GLU A 108 -19.20 -1.68 -1.43
N THR A 109 -19.22 -2.56 -2.45
CA THR A 109 -18.07 -2.74 -3.35
C THR A 109 -17.97 -1.59 -4.35
N VAL A 110 -16.74 -1.29 -4.78
CA VAL A 110 -16.47 -0.27 -5.78
C VAL A 110 -15.67 -0.85 -6.95
N SER A 111 -15.89 -0.29 -8.15
CA SER A 111 -15.14 -0.61 -9.36
C SER A 111 -14.61 0.69 -9.96
N TRP A 112 -13.63 1.28 -9.30
CA TRP A 112 -13.06 2.55 -9.71
C TRP A 112 -11.99 2.35 -10.80
N GLU A 113 -12.13 3.06 -11.90
CA GLU A 113 -11.13 3.11 -12.96
C GLU A 113 -10.13 4.23 -12.71
N GLU A 114 -10.62 5.40 -12.26
CA GLU A 114 -9.79 6.54 -11.91
C GLU A 114 -9.66 6.65 -10.39
N ALA A 115 -8.51 6.28 -9.88
CA ALA A 115 -8.19 6.36 -8.46
C ALA A 115 -6.67 6.37 -8.28
N MET A 116 -6.23 6.86 -7.12
CA MET A 116 -4.84 6.64 -6.68
C MET A 116 -4.85 5.49 -5.67
N MET A 117 -4.02 4.49 -5.92
CA MET A 117 -3.83 3.39 -5.01
C MET A 117 -2.57 3.61 -4.17
N VAL A 118 -2.73 3.49 -2.85
CA VAL A 118 -1.63 3.39 -1.90
C VAL A 118 -1.26 1.91 -1.81
N MET A 119 -0.14 1.53 -2.39
CA MET A 119 0.30 0.14 -2.45
C MET A 119 1.15 -0.23 -1.24
N PRO A 120 0.91 -1.40 -0.62
CA PRO A 120 1.84 -1.96 0.36
C PRO A 120 2.99 -2.68 -0.34
N GLY A 121 4.03 -3.00 0.43
CA GLY A 121 5.12 -3.87 -0.04
C GLY A 121 6.02 -4.26 1.09
N VAL A 122 6.81 -5.31 0.86
CA VAL A 122 7.82 -5.76 1.82
C VAL A 122 9.13 -5.04 1.56
N ALA A 123 9.57 -5.00 0.31
CA ALA A 123 10.82 -4.33 -0.08
C ALA A 123 10.66 -3.67 -1.44
N PHE A 124 11.49 -2.66 -1.66
CA PHE A 124 11.51 -1.88 -2.90
C PHE A 124 12.95 -1.55 -3.28
N ASP A 125 13.16 -1.08 -4.51
CA ASP A 125 14.41 -0.48 -4.92
C ASP A 125 14.20 0.88 -5.59
N VAL A 126 15.30 1.55 -5.91
CA VAL A 126 15.26 2.92 -6.49
C VAL A 126 14.66 2.98 -7.89
N ASN A 127 14.52 1.83 -8.55
CA ASN A 127 13.90 1.71 -9.87
C ASN A 127 12.40 1.38 -9.78
N CYS A 128 11.82 1.54 -8.60
CA CYS A 128 10.42 1.25 -8.31
C CYS A 128 10.03 -0.23 -8.47
N ASN A 129 10.98 -1.14 -8.36
CA ASN A 129 10.66 -2.56 -8.25
C ASN A 129 10.14 -2.87 -6.85
N ARG A 130 9.27 -3.86 -6.74
CA ARG A 130 8.55 -4.16 -5.51
C ARG A 130 8.54 -5.66 -5.24
N VAL A 131 8.82 -6.02 -3.99
CA VAL A 131 8.57 -7.37 -3.45
C VAL A 131 7.35 -7.30 -2.56
N GLY A 132 6.30 -8.01 -2.92
CA GLY A 132 5.08 -8.13 -2.12
C GLY A 132 5.14 -9.28 -1.11
N TYR A 133 3.98 -9.61 -0.54
CA TYR A 133 3.86 -10.63 0.50
C TYR A 133 3.81 -12.07 -0.03
N GLY A 134 3.75 -12.24 -1.36
CA GLY A 134 3.80 -13.55 -2.00
C GLY A 134 2.45 -14.05 -2.55
N GLY A 135 1.35 -13.39 -2.24
CA GLY A 135 0.01 -13.78 -2.71
C GLY A 135 -0.33 -13.33 -4.13
N GLY A 136 0.38 -12.34 -4.67
CA GLY A 136 0.15 -11.80 -6.02
C GLY A 136 -1.16 -11.02 -6.19
N PHE A 137 -1.83 -10.63 -5.11
CA PHE A 137 -3.14 -9.97 -5.16
C PHE A 137 -3.10 -8.63 -5.88
N TYR A 138 -2.10 -7.81 -5.59
CA TYR A 138 -1.97 -6.48 -6.22
C TYR A 138 -1.59 -6.58 -7.68
N ASP A 139 -0.69 -7.49 -8.04
CA ASP A 139 -0.31 -7.70 -9.45
C ASP A 139 -1.51 -8.16 -10.29
N ARG A 140 -2.29 -9.12 -9.79
CA ARG A 140 -3.49 -9.59 -10.48
C ARG A 140 -4.58 -8.53 -10.58
N PHE A 141 -4.79 -7.77 -9.49
CA PHE A 141 -5.77 -6.68 -9.49
C PHE A 141 -5.38 -5.59 -10.49
N LEU A 142 -4.14 -5.15 -10.46
CA LEU A 142 -3.65 -4.06 -11.31
C LEU A 142 -3.52 -4.46 -12.78
N GLU A 143 -3.32 -5.74 -13.08
CA GLU A 143 -3.38 -6.24 -14.45
C GLU A 143 -4.75 -5.97 -15.08
N LYS A 144 -5.81 -6.07 -14.29
CA LYS A 144 -7.19 -5.80 -14.70
C LYS A 144 -7.58 -4.32 -14.62
N HIS A 145 -6.81 -3.52 -13.90
CA HIS A 145 -7.09 -2.09 -13.66
C HIS A 145 -5.84 -1.23 -13.95
N PRO A 146 -5.37 -1.21 -15.21
CA PRO A 146 -4.13 -0.52 -15.57
C PRO A 146 -4.18 1.01 -15.45
N GLU A 147 -5.37 1.60 -15.41
CA GLU A 147 -5.56 3.05 -15.29
C GLU A 147 -5.34 3.58 -13.87
N VAL A 148 -5.35 2.72 -12.87
CA VAL A 148 -5.16 3.12 -11.47
C VAL A 148 -3.74 3.67 -11.28
N CYS A 149 -3.65 4.88 -10.74
CA CYS A 149 -2.38 5.50 -10.37
C CYS A 149 -1.80 4.78 -9.14
N ARG A 150 -0.54 4.38 -9.20
CA ARG A 150 0.08 3.52 -8.20
C ARG A 150 1.17 4.25 -7.42
N VAL A 151 0.92 4.50 -6.14
CA VAL A 151 1.88 5.10 -5.22
C VAL A 151 2.12 4.12 -4.08
N ALA A 152 3.31 3.58 -3.99
CA ALA A 152 3.68 2.72 -2.87
C ALA A 152 4.23 3.56 -1.71
N VAL A 153 3.94 3.12 -0.50
CA VAL A 153 4.52 3.69 0.71
C VAL A 153 5.31 2.62 1.45
N GLY A 154 6.42 3.02 2.02
CA GLY A 154 7.30 2.15 2.79
C GLY A 154 8.24 2.99 3.64
N PHE A 155 8.91 2.35 4.59
CA PHE A 155 9.96 3.01 5.35
C PHE A 155 11.31 2.87 4.64
N SER A 156 12.23 3.77 4.91
CA SER A 156 13.56 3.76 4.29
C SER A 156 14.29 2.42 4.43
N PHE A 157 14.09 1.71 5.55
CA PHE A 157 14.72 0.40 5.75
C PHE A 157 14.19 -0.69 4.78
N GLN A 158 13.09 -0.42 4.07
CA GLN A 158 12.52 -1.33 3.07
C GLN A 158 13.14 -1.11 1.67
N ILE A 159 13.95 -0.07 1.51
CA ILE A 159 14.63 0.22 0.23
C ILE A 159 15.95 -0.54 0.18
N LEU A 160 16.06 -1.44 -0.78
CA LEU A 160 17.27 -2.24 -1.05
C LEU A 160 17.94 -1.74 -2.32
N PRO A 161 19.25 -2.05 -2.52
CA PRO A 161 19.94 -1.64 -3.75
C PRO A 161 19.27 -2.17 -5.01
N GLU A 162 18.78 -3.41 -4.96
CA GLU A 162 18.07 -4.07 -6.05
C GLU A 162 17.19 -5.16 -5.47
N VAL A 163 16.01 -5.35 -6.05
CA VAL A 163 15.12 -6.46 -5.71
C VAL A 163 14.83 -7.31 -6.95
N PRO A 164 14.65 -8.64 -6.77
CA PRO A 164 14.33 -9.52 -7.90
C PRO A 164 12.93 -9.24 -8.43
N THR A 165 12.77 -9.33 -9.74
CA THR A 165 11.53 -9.06 -10.45
C THR A 165 11.07 -10.26 -11.27
N GLU A 166 9.77 -10.32 -11.53
CA GLU A 166 9.14 -11.31 -12.40
C GLU A 166 8.32 -10.59 -13.48
N PRO A 167 8.09 -11.21 -14.65
CA PRO A 167 7.34 -10.55 -15.73
C PRO A 167 5.92 -10.13 -15.37
N THR A 168 5.31 -10.77 -14.37
CA THR A 168 3.96 -10.49 -13.89
C THR A 168 3.90 -9.38 -12.84
N ASP A 169 5.05 -8.93 -12.34
CA ASP A 169 5.12 -7.88 -11.32
C ASP A 169 4.71 -6.53 -11.93
N ILE A 170 3.79 -5.85 -11.27
CA ILE A 170 3.36 -4.50 -11.66
C ILE A 170 3.96 -3.51 -10.66
N ARG A 171 4.80 -2.62 -11.19
CA ARG A 171 5.53 -1.66 -10.37
C ARG A 171 4.68 -0.48 -9.98
N PRO A 172 4.86 0.08 -8.77
CA PRO A 172 4.37 1.41 -8.48
C PRO A 172 5.05 2.46 -9.37
N GLN A 173 4.35 3.53 -9.64
CA GLN A 173 4.89 4.68 -10.39
C GLN A 173 5.70 5.60 -9.48
N VAL A 174 5.36 5.60 -8.20
CA VAL A 174 6.04 6.38 -7.16
C VAL A 174 6.21 5.50 -5.93
N ILE A 175 7.36 5.59 -5.28
CA ILE A 175 7.59 5.05 -3.93
C ILE A 175 7.92 6.20 -3.01
N LEU A 176 7.18 6.32 -1.93
CA LEU A 176 7.36 7.36 -0.93
C LEU A 176 7.80 6.74 0.40
N THR A 177 8.92 7.23 0.94
CA THR A 177 9.39 6.89 2.29
C THR A 177 9.42 8.15 3.15
N GLU A 178 9.75 7.99 4.44
CA GLU A 178 9.95 9.14 5.34
C GLU A 178 11.16 10.00 4.95
N GLU A 179 12.04 9.51 4.06
CA GLU A 179 13.26 10.21 3.66
C GLU A 179 13.27 10.65 2.20
N ASN A 180 12.66 9.88 1.29
CA ASN A 180 12.83 10.08 -0.15
C ASN A 180 11.56 9.76 -0.96
N ILE A 181 11.55 10.27 -2.19
CA ILE A 181 10.55 9.95 -3.22
C ILE A 181 11.31 9.34 -4.39
N TYR A 182 10.89 8.15 -4.82
CA TYR A 182 11.43 7.47 -6.00
C TYR A 182 10.35 7.41 -7.07
N ARG A 183 10.70 7.72 -8.32
CA ARG A 183 9.76 7.70 -9.44
C ARG A 183 10.21 6.72 -10.50
N ASP A 184 9.25 5.98 -11.05
CA ASP A 184 9.51 5.10 -12.18
C ASP A 184 9.82 5.95 -13.42
N THR A 185 10.98 5.69 -14.02
CA THR A 185 11.48 6.40 -15.20
C THR A 185 11.28 5.63 -16.50
N GLN A 186 10.65 4.46 -16.43
CA GLN A 186 10.44 3.61 -17.61
C GLN A 186 9.05 3.77 -18.24
#